data_bc233b41d3702b6c628ce2d39d085d68
#
_entry.id   bc233b41d3702b6c628ce2d39d085d68
#
_cell.length_a   1.000
_cell.length_b   1.000
_cell.length_c   1.000
_cell.angle_alpha   90.00
_cell.angle_beta   90.00
_cell.angle_gamma   90.00
#
_symmetry.space_group_name_H-M   'P 1'
#
loop_
_entity.id
_entity.type
_entity.pdbx_description
1 polymer ?
#
loop_
_entity_poly.entity_id
_entity_poly.type
_entity_poly.pdbx_seq_one_letter_code
_entity_poly.pdbx_strand_id
1 'polypeptide(L)'
;MKKNVVRIILIVGFCIGLIISLYPLISNIYSRRNQIQVINDYTEDIKEIDTKQIAKELELANAYNRKLNQTIVLTDPFDPSAIDMADDVYYDILNYTDDGVMAYINIPKIDVNLPIYHGTDSEHMLKGVGHLVGTSFPVGGIDTHAVLSAHSGLSTAELFTNLADLKKDDLFYIHVLDDVLAYEVDKINVVKPNETNDLKIVPGQDYVTLVTCTPYGINSHRLLVRGHRVEYNPDLEKQESKKANNDVWFKEYIKSIVS
;
A
#
# COMPACT_ATOMS: atom_id res chain seq x y z
N MET A 1 -1.76 50.26 26.11
CA MET A 1 -0.81 49.56 25.21
C MET A 1 -0.50 48.12 25.62
N LYS A 2 -0.02 47.83 26.85
CA LYS A 2 0.39 46.48 27.27
C LYS A 2 -0.70 45.41 27.16
N LYS A 3 -1.97 45.69 27.52
CA LYS A 3 -3.08 44.70 27.43
C LYS A 3 -3.39 44.25 25.98
N ASN A 4 -3.34 45.13 25.00
CA ASN A 4 -3.61 44.80 23.62
C ASN A 4 -2.46 43.95 23.01
N VAL A 5 -1.19 44.25 23.39
CA VAL A 5 -0.04 43.46 22.97
C VAL A 5 -0.13 42.02 23.49
N VAL A 6 -0.47 41.84 24.76
CA VAL A 6 -0.65 40.49 25.36
C VAL A 6 -1.79 39.74 24.66
N ARG A 7 -2.93 40.40 24.37
CA ARG A 7 -4.05 39.78 23.63
C ARG A 7 -3.65 39.35 22.25
N ILE A 8 -2.88 40.17 21.54
CA ILE A 8 -2.39 39.79 20.17
C ILE A 8 -1.47 38.57 20.25
N ILE A 9 -0.52 38.53 21.23
CA ILE A 9 0.39 37.40 21.42
C ILE A 9 -0.40 36.11 21.71
N LEU A 10 -1.46 36.17 22.54
CA LEU A 10 -2.29 35.01 22.84
C LEU A 10 -3.07 34.51 21.61
N ILE A 11 -3.62 35.43 20.81
CA ILE A 11 -4.32 35.08 19.57
C ILE A 11 -3.36 34.44 18.57
N VAL A 12 -2.17 35.00 18.36
CA VAL A 12 -1.15 34.44 17.46
C VAL A 12 -0.72 33.05 17.95
N GLY A 13 -0.44 32.90 19.25
CA GLY A 13 -0.09 31.61 19.83
C GLY A 13 -1.19 30.56 19.65
N PHE A 14 -2.45 30.95 19.84
CA PHE A 14 -3.61 30.08 19.59
C PHE A 14 -3.72 29.67 18.11
N CYS A 15 -3.59 30.62 17.18
CA CYS A 15 -3.63 30.33 15.75
C CYS A 15 -2.50 29.37 15.31
N ILE A 16 -1.27 29.57 15.81
CA ILE A 16 -0.15 28.67 15.55
C ILE A 16 -0.44 27.26 16.08
N GLY A 17 -0.92 27.15 17.32
CA GLY A 17 -1.30 25.86 17.90
C GLY A 17 -2.38 25.15 17.12
N LEU A 18 -3.38 25.89 16.63
CA LEU A 18 -4.47 25.37 15.81
C LEU A 18 -3.94 24.84 14.45
N ILE A 19 -3.05 25.60 13.79
CA ILE A 19 -2.43 25.18 12.51
C ILE A 19 -1.65 23.89 12.71
N ILE A 20 -0.83 23.78 13.74
CA ILE A 20 -0.04 22.57 14.06
C ILE A 20 -0.97 21.39 14.34
N SER A 21 -2.06 21.60 15.06
CA SER A 21 -3.03 20.55 15.40
C SER A 21 -3.81 20.04 14.17
N LEU A 22 -4.14 20.94 13.25
CA LEU A 22 -4.89 20.58 12.02
C LEU A 22 -3.99 20.04 10.90
N TYR A 23 -2.67 20.22 10.98
CA TYR A 23 -1.73 19.83 9.92
C TYR A 23 -1.85 18.35 9.53
N PRO A 24 -1.86 17.37 10.45
CA PRO A 24 -1.98 15.95 10.08
C PRO A 24 -3.29 15.65 9.34
N LEU A 25 -4.39 16.23 9.77
CA LEU A 25 -5.69 16.02 9.16
C LEU A 25 -5.73 16.55 7.72
N ILE A 26 -5.28 17.80 7.52
CA ILE A 26 -5.25 18.43 6.19
C ILE A 26 -4.30 17.68 5.26
N SER A 27 -3.13 17.31 5.76
CA SER A 27 -2.13 16.57 4.98
C SER A 27 -2.62 15.19 4.55
N ASN A 28 -3.29 14.46 5.45
CA ASN A 28 -3.88 13.17 5.12
C ASN A 28 -4.98 13.27 4.06
N ILE A 29 -5.87 14.27 4.15
CA ILE A 29 -6.90 14.54 3.14
C ILE A 29 -6.26 14.84 1.78
N TYR A 30 -5.19 15.63 1.76
CA TYR A 30 -4.47 15.96 0.53
C TYR A 30 -3.80 14.73 -0.07
N SER A 31 -3.09 13.95 0.74
CA SER A 31 -2.45 12.69 0.32
C SER A 31 -3.46 11.71 -0.28
N ARG A 32 -4.60 11.50 0.40
CA ARG A 32 -5.66 10.62 -0.08
C ARG A 32 -6.26 11.07 -1.42
N ARG A 33 -6.43 12.38 -1.63
CA ARG A 33 -6.89 12.91 -2.93
C ARG A 33 -5.89 12.64 -4.04
N ASN A 34 -4.60 12.83 -3.79
CA ASN A 34 -3.55 12.53 -4.76
C ASN A 34 -3.50 11.03 -5.09
N GLN A 35 -3.62 10.15 -4.09
CA GLN A 35 -3.66 8.70 -4.29
C GLN A 35 -4.85 8.28 -5.17
N ILE A 36 -6.04 8.84 -4.90
CA ILE A 36 -7.24 8.58 -5.72
C ILE A 36 -7.04 9.10 -7.16
N GLN A 37 -6.41 10.26 -7.34
CA GLN A 37 -6.12 10.77 -8.68
C GLN A 37 -5.17 9.85 -9.44
N VAL A 38 -4.06 9.45 -8.84
CA VAL A 38 -3.10 8.51 -9.45
C VAL A 38 -3.77 7.19 -9.85
N ILE A 39 -4.63 6.63 -8.98
CA ILE A 39 -5.39 5.40 -9.30
C ILE A 39 -6.37 5.62 -10.46
N ASN A 40 -7.03 6.79 -10.52
CA ASN A 40 -7.94 7.11 -11.63
C ASN A 40 -7.17 7.25 -12.94
N ASP A 41 -6.05 7.97 -12.93
CA ASP A 41 -5.19 8.17 -14.09
C ASP A 41 -4.68 6.79 -14.59
N TYR A 42 -4.14 5.95 -13.71
CA TYR A 42 -3.78 4.57 -14.03
C TYR A 42 -4.94 3.77 -14.64
N THR A 43 -6.12 3.87 -14.05
CA THR A 43 -7.31 3.12 -14.52
C THR A 43 -7.79 3.61 -15.90
N GLU A 44 -7.66 4.91 -16.19
CA GLU A 44 -8.00 5.48 -17.49
C GLU A 44 -6.98 5.04 -18.55
N ASP A 45 -5.68 5.13 -18.23
CA ASP A 45 -4.60 4.72 -19.14
C ASP A 45 -4.71 3.24 -19.51
N ILE A 46 -4.98 2.35 -18.53
CA ILE A 46 -5.18 0.92 -18.81
C ILE A 46 -6.35 0.66 -19.76
N LYS A 47 -7.44 1.45 -19.71
CA LYS A 47 -8.57 1.31 -20.63
C LYS A 47 -8.24 1.69 -22.07
N GLU A 48 -7.26 2.54 -22.28
CA GLU A 48 -6.82 2.97 -23.62
C GLU A 48 -5.85 1.97 -24.27
N ILE A 49 -5.30 1.03 -23.49
CA ILE A 49 -4.34 0.03 -23.96
C ILE A 49 -5.06 -1.09 -24.70
N ASP A 50 -4.51 -1.52 -25.83
CA ASP A 50 -5.06 -2.67 -26.56
C ASP A 50 -4.78 -4.00 -25.83
N THR A 51 -5.67 -4.96 -26.02
CA THR A 51 -5.62 -6.29 -25.39
C THR A 51 -4.31 -7.04 -25.68
N LYS A 52 -3.65 -6.79 -26.82
CA LYS A 52 -2.38 -7.47 -27.16
C LYS A 52 -1.24 -6.90 -26.33
N GLN A 53 -1.28 -5.61 -26.05
CA GLN A 53 -0.28 -4.95 -25.24
C GLN A 53 -0.43 -5.36 -23.77
N ILE A 54 -1.67 -5.44 -23.26
CA ILE A 54 -1.96 -6.00 -21.92
C ILE A 54 -1.42 -7.43 -21.81
N ALA A 55 -1.72 -8.29 -22.78
CA ALA A 55 -1.22 -9.67 -22.78
C ALA A 55 0.31 -9.76 -22.83
N LYS A 56 0.98 -8.84 -23.54
CA LYS A 56 2.44 -8.76 -23.60
C LYS A 56 3.03 -8.39 -22.24
N GLU A 57 2.47 -7.40 -21.57
CA GLU A 57 2.95 -6.98 -20.23
C GLU A 57 2.76 -8.09 -19.19
N LEU A 58 1.60 -8.73 -19.21
CA LEU A 58 1.34 -9.86 -18.32
C LEU A 58 2.34 -11.00 -18.58
N GLU A 59 2.68 -11.28 -19.85
CA GLU A 59 3.70 -12.29 -20.18
C GLU A 59 5.11 -11.88 -19.72
N LEU A 60 5.48 -10.60 -19.82
CA LEU A 60 6.77 -10.09 -19.32
C LEU A 60 6.84 -10.23 -17.79
N ALA A 61 5.79 -9.84 -17.06
CA ALA A 61 5.72 -9.98 -15.61
C ALA A 61 5.78 -11.47 -15.18
N ASN A 62 5.04 -12.34 -15.87
CA ASN A 62 5.09 -13.77 -15.63
C ASN A 62 6.45 -14.38 -15.97
N ALA A 63 7.10 -13.93 -17.05
CA ALA A 63 8.44 -14.38 -17.41
C ALA A 63 9.49 -13.96 -16.37
N TYR A 64 9.35 -12.77 -15.80
CA TYR A 64 10.17 -12.33 -14.68
C TYR A 64 9.92 -13.22 -13.44
N ASN A 65 8.66 -13.44 -13.05
CA ASN A 65 8.30 -14.27 -11.91
C ASN A 65 8.88 -15.69 -12.02
N ARG A 66 8.81 -16.31 -13.20
CA ARG A 66 9.40 -17.64 -13.45
C ARG A 66 10.94 -17.67 -13.32
N LYS A 67 11.63 -16.54 -13.51
CA LYS A 67 13.10 -16.44 -13.37
C LYS A 67 13.54 -16.20 -11.92
N LEU A 68 12.64 -15.80 -11.05
CA LEU A 68 12.96 -15.58 -9.64
C LEU A 68 13.43 -16.89 -9.01
N ASN A 69 14.65 -16.89 -8.53
CA ASN A 69 15.23 -18.02 -7.81
C ASN A 69 14.97 -17.90 -6.32
N GLN A 70 14.65 -19.01 -5.67
CA GLN A 70 14.54 -19.08 -4.20
C GLN A 70 15.86 -18.72 -3.46
N THR A 71 16.95 -18.54 -4.19
CA THR A 71 18.26 -18.14 -3.66
C THR A 71 18.44 -16.63 -3.52
N ILE A 72 17.48 -15.81 -3.96
CA ILE A 72 17.55 -14.36 -3.76
C ILE A 72 17.48 -14.08 -2.25
N VAL A 73 18.45 -13.35 -1.76
CA VAL A 73 18.47 -12.87 -0.37
C VAL A 73 17.56 -11.66 -0.30
N LEU A 74 16.35 -11.86 0.19
CA LEU A 74 15.44 -10.75 0.43
C LEU A 74 15.92 -9.93 1.62
N THR A 75 15.89 -8.63 1.47
CA THR A 75 16.21 -7.65 2.51
C THR A 75 14.95 -7.08 3.14
N ASP A 76 15.11 -6.29 4.21
CA ASP A 76 14.02 -5.51 4.79
C ASP A 76 13.50 -4.50 3.73
N PRO A 77 12.18 -4.45 3.44
CA PRO A 77 11.62 -3.48 2.50
C PRO A 77 11.90 -2.01 2.84
N PHE A 78 12.22 -1.73 4.10
CA PHE A 78 12.55 -0.39 4.60
C PHE A 78 14.07 -0.13 4.65
N ASP A 79 14.88 -1.07 4.16
CA ASP A 79 16.32 -0.88 4.02
C ASP A 79 16.62 -0.19 2.68
N PRO A 80 17.26 0.99 2.68
CA PRO A 80 17.62 1.69 1.44
C PRO A 80 18.46 0.85 0.45
N SER A 81 19.21 -0.14 0.94
CA SER A 81 20.00 -1.04 0.07
C SER A 81 19.14 -2.03 -0.72
N ALA A 82 17.87 -2.21 -0.37
CA ALA A 82 16.94 -3.07 -1.13
C ALA A 82 16.71 -2.58 -2.57
N ILE A 83 16.90 -1.29 -2.83
CA ILE A 83 16.72 -0.64 -4.14
C ILE A 83 17.84 -1.03 -5.11
N ASP A 84 19.05 -1.22 -4.63
CA ASP A 84 20.25 -1.53 -5.43
C ASP A 84 20.17 -2.91 -6.14
N MET A 85 19.16 -3.72 -5.85
CA MET A 85 18.98 -5.05 -6.44
C MET A 85 18.15 -5.04 -7.73
N ALA A 86 17.53 -3.92 -8.10
CA ALA A 86 16.73 -3.80 -9.31
C ALA A 86 17.62 -3.57 -10.53
N ASP A 87 17.32 -4.27 -11.63
CA ASP A 87 17.85 -3.96 -12.96
C ASP A 87 16.87 -3.08 -13.75
N ASP A 88 17.33 -2.53 -14.87
CA ASP A 88 16.48 -1.67 -15.72
C ASP A 88 15.23 -2.43 -16.20
N VAL A 89 15.34 -3.74 -16.44
CA VAL A 89 14.23 -4.60 -16.88
C VAL A 89 13.10 -4.66 -15.87
N TYR A 90 13.41 -4.61 -14.58
CA TYR A 90 12.40 -4.57 -13.52
C TYR A 90 11.54 -3.30 -13.60
N TYR A 91 12.16 -2.15 -13.85
CA TYR A 91 11.44 -0.87 -13.91
C TYR A 91 10.64 -0.66 -15.19
N ASP A 92 10.93 -1.43 -16.25
CA ASP A 92 10.21 -1.35 -17.52
C ASP A 92 8.93 -2.21 -17.53
N ILE A 93 8.83 -3.25 -16.68
CA ILE A 93 7.67 -4.15 -16.63
C ILE A 93 6.55 -3.51 -15.84
N LEU A 94 5.31 -3.50 -16.38
CA LEU A 94 4.12 -2.89 -15.76
C LEU A 94 4.24 -1.38 -15.51
N ASN A 95 5.09 -0.66 -16.22
CA ASN A 95 5.32 0.77 -16.07
C ASN A 95 4.74 1.56 -17.27
N TYR A 96 3.42 1.60 -17.38
CA TYR A 96 2.72 2.21 -18.52
C TYR A 96 2.72 3.73 -18.52
N THR A 97 2.65 4.32 -17.34
CA THR A 97 2.46 5.76 -17.15
C THR A 97 3.78 6.50 -16.95
N ASP A 98 4.92 5.80 -17.04
CA ASP A 98 6.27 6.32 -16.75
C ASP A 98 6.40 7.00 -15.37
N ASP A 99 5.40 6.83 -14.49
CA ASP A 99 5.37 7.35 -13.12
C ASP A 99 5.67 6.28 -12.06
N GLY A 100 5.99 5.06 -12.51
CA GLY A 100 6.35 3.92 -11.68
C GLY A 100 5.18 3.19 -11.04
N VAL A 101 3.94 3.50 -11.41
CA VAL A 101 2.75 2.78 -10.91
C VAL A 101 2.53 1.50 -11.70
N MET A 102 2.57 0.35 -11.03
CA MET A 102 2.34 -0.96 -11.65
C MET A 102 0.93 -1.52 -11.42
N ALA A 103 0.25 -1.07 -10.37
CA ALA A 103 -1.03 -1.60 -9.92
C ALA A 103 -1.61 -0.70 -8.82
N TYR A 104 -2.78 -1.06 -8.27
CA TYR A 104 -3.22 -0.50 -6.99
C TYR A 104 -3.81 -1.58 -6.08
N ILE A 105 -3.79 -1.33 -4.76
CA ILE A 105 -4.34 -2.22 -3.76
C ILE A 105 -5.57 -1.61 -3.09
N ASN A 106 -6.63 -2.39 -2.95
CA ASN A 106 -7.82 -2.07 -2.18
C ASN A 106 -7.96 -3.02 -0.98
N ILE A 107 -8.04 -2.47 0.24
CA ILE A 107 -8.27 -3.23 1.48
C ILE A 107 -9.48 -2.61 2.19
N PRO A 108 -10.70 -3.02 1.85
CA PRO A 108 -11.93 -2.37 2.31
C PRO A 108 -12.05 -2.31 3.84
N LYS A 109 -11.64 -3.35 4.53
CA LYS A 109 -11.73 -3.49 5.99
C LYS A 109 -11.09 -2.33 6.77
N ILE A 110 -10.03 -1.76 6.22
CA ILE A 110 -9.24 -0.67 6.84
C ILE A 110 -9.24 0.61 5.99
N ASP A 111 -10.16 0.71 5.03
CA ASP A 111 -10.34 1.87 4.12
C ASP A 111 -9.04 2.29 3.39
N VAL A 112 -8.27 1.31 2.93
CA VAL A 112 -7.05 1.51 2.15
C VAL A 112 -7.34 1.35 0.67
N ASN A 113 -6.96 2.36 -0.13
CA ASN A 113 -6.94 2.32 -1.59
C ASN A 113 -5.71 3.10 -2.05
N LEU A 114 -4.64 2.38 -2.43
CA LEU A 114 -3.31 2.95 -2.63
C LEU A 114 -2.68 2.46 -3.93
N PRO A 115 -1.98 3.34 -4.68
CA PRO A 115 -1.15 2.93 -5.81
C PRO A 115 0.04 2.08 -5.32
N ILE A 116 0.43 1.11 -6.14
CA ILE A 116 1.62 0.26 -5.96
C ILE A 116 2.68 0.72 -6.93
N TYR A 117 3.83 1.11 -6.40
CA TYR A 117 4.99 1.61 -7.15
C TYR A 117 6.09 0.56 -7.24
N HIS A 118 6.94 0.70 -8.25
CA HIS A 118 8.17 -0.08 -8.35
C HIS A 118 9.15 0.31 -7.24
N GLY A 119 9.74 -0.71 -6.60
CA GLY A 119 10.71 -0.51 -5.53
C GLY A 119 10.11 -0.04 -4.21
N THR A 120 10.99 0.08 -3.22
CA THR A 120 10.66 0.53 -1.86
C THR A 120 11.44 1.78 -1.47
N ASP A 121 11.76 2.64 -2.46
CA ASP A 121 12.44 3.90 -2.18
C ASP A 121 11.57 4.85 -1.36
N SER A 122 12.23 5.81 -0.71
CA SER A 122 11.55 6.70 0.23
C SER A 122 10.52 7.61 -0.43
N GLU A 123 10.67 7.94 -1.70
CA GLU A 123 9.74 8.82 -2.41
C GLU A 123 8.41 8.10 -2.67
N HIS A 124 8.46 6.88 -3.24
CA HIS A 124 7.28 6.06 -3.51
C HIS A 124 6.58 5.63 -2.22
N MET A 125 7.35 5.20 -1.21
CA MET A 125 6.82 4.78 0.09
C MET A 125 6.11 5.90 0.87
N LEU A 126 6.36 7.18 0.58
CA LEU A 126 5.62 8.31 1.14
C LEU A 126 4.28 8.57 0.43
N LYS A 127 4.12 8.10 -0.81
CA LYS A 127 2.94 8.34 -1.66
C LYS A 127 1.96 7.16 -1.67
N GLY A 128 2.47 5.94 -1.52
CA GLY A 128 1.68 4.71 -1.65
C GLY A 128 2.38 3.48 -1.12
N VAL A 129 2.22 2.38 -1.83
CA VAL A 129 2.79 1.07 -1.53
C VAL A 129 3.98 0.82 -2.46
N GLY A 130 5.11 0.38 -1.92
CA GLY A 130 6.27 -0.04 -2.69
C GLY A 130 6.29 -1.57 -2.86
N HIS A 131 6.61 -2.02 -4.07
CA HIS A 131 6.86 -3.43 -4.35
C HIS A 131 8.31 -3.78 -4.06
N LEU A 132 8.55 -4.78 -3.20
CA LEU A 132 9.91 -5.20 -2.84
C LEU A 132 10.60 -5.90 -4.02
N VAL A 133 11.69 -5.29 -4.49
CA VAL A 133 12.54 -5.88 -5.56
C VAL A 133 12.99 -7.27 -5.18
N GLY A 134 13.03 -8.19 -6.16
CA GLY A 134 13.39 -9.59 -5.94
C GLY A 134 12.26 -10.46 -5.45
N THR A 135 11.04 -9.91 -5.30
CA THR A 135 9.80 -10.68 -5.11
C THR A 135 9.01 -10.73 -6.41
N SER A 136 7.96 -11.56 -6.47
CA SER A 136 7.14 -11.68 -7.67
C SER A 136 6.37 -10.39 -7.95
N PHE A 137 6.25 -9.98 -9.22
CA PHE A 137 5.25 -8.98 -9.59
C PHE A 137 3.86 -9.42 -9.17
N PRO A 138 2.98 -8.49 -8.76
CA PRO A 138 1.67 -8.80 -8.20
C PRO A 138 0.63 -9.11 -9.30
N VAL A 139 0.99 -10.00 -10.23
CA VAL A 139 0.11 -10.50 -11.32
C VAL A 139 -0.46 -11.89 -11.00
N GLY A 140 -0.20 -12.42 -9.81
CA GLY A 140 -0.64 -13.73 -9.36
C GLY A 140 0.05 -14.89 -10.07
N GLY A 141 -0.43 -16.08 -9.80
CA GLY A 141 0.07 -17.33 -10.41
C GLY A 141 0.69 -18.29 -9.40
N ILE A 142 0.73 -19.57 -9.77
CA ILE A 142 1.35 -20.61 -8.94
C ILE A 142 2.86 -20.33 -8.84
N ASP A 143 3.44 -20.62 -7.67
CA ASP A 143 4.86 -20.37 -7.35
C ASP A 143 5.21 -18.88 -7.37
N THR A 144 4.27 -18.01 -6.95
CA THR A 144 4.51 -16.58 -6.80
C THR A 144 4.35 -16.10 -5.36
N HIS A 145 5.10 -15.08 -4.99
CA HIS A 145 4.94 -14.38 -3.72
C HIS A 145 5.36 -12.91 -3.93
N ALA A 146 4.39 -12.03 -4.03
CA ALA A 146 4.62 -10.59 -4.09
C ALA A 146 4.69 -10.00 -2.67
N VAL A 147 5.62 -9.06 -2.45
CA VAL A 147 5.76 -8.34 -1.18
C VAL A 147 5.51 -6.86 -1.40
N LEU A 148 4.51 -6.35 -0.69
CA LEU A 148 4.00 -4.98 -0.81
C LEU A 148 4.17 -4.25 0.52
N SER A 149 4.90 -3.15 0.52
CA SER A 149 5.30 -2.46 1.74
C SER A 149 4.82 -1.02 1.76
N ALA A 150 4.33 -0.54 2.90
CA ALA A 150 4.02 0.85 3.10
C ALA A 150 4.27 1.27 4.55
N HIS A 151 4.52 2.56 4.75
CA HIS A 151 4.73 3.11 6.09
C HIS A 151 3.50 2.99 6.99
N SER A 152 3.74 2.95 8.30
CA SER A 152 2.76 3.18 9.35
C SER A 152 3.16 4.40 10.16
N GLY A 153 2.17 5.13 10.67
CA GLY A 153 2.40 6.23 11.60
C GLY A 153 2.98 7.50 11.00
N LEU A 154 2.82 7.74 9.70
CA LEU A 154 3.15 9.02 9.12
C LEU A 154 2.10 10.07 9.50
N SER A 155 2.56 11.28 9.83
CA SER A 155 1.66 12.42 10.09
C SER A 155 1.01 12.99 8.82
N THR A 156 1.47 12.57 7.65
CA THR A 156 1.06 13.10 6.34
C THR A 156 0.15 12.17 5.55
N ALA A 157 0.15 10.87 5.85
CA ALA A 157 -0.66 9.86 5.16
C ALA A 157 -0.87 8.63 6.05
N GLU A 158 -2.06 8.04 5.99
CA GLU A 158 -2.39 6.84 6.80
C GLU A 158 -1.69 5.58 6.30
N LEU A 159 -1.63 5.39 4.99
CA LEU A 159 -1.01 4.23 4.32
C LEU A 159 -1.39 2.90 5.02
N PHE A 160 -0.40 2.13 5.52
CA PHE A 160 -0.61 0.88 6.26
C PHE A 160 -0.68 1.05 7.78
N THR A 161 -1.02 2.24 8.28
CA THR A 161 -1.14 2.51 9.73
C THR A 161 -2.11 1.56 10.43
N ASN A 162 -3.22 1.24 9.76
CA ASN A 162 -4.27 0.36 10.30
C ASN A 162 -4.12 -1.11 9.88
N LEU A 163 -2.96 -1.51 9.30
CA LEU A 163 -2.75 -2.89 8.85
C LEU A 163 -2.90 -3.94 9.97
N ALA A 164 -2.62 -3.54 11.21
CA ALA A 164 -2.78 -4.39 12.40
C ALA A 164 -4.24 -4.74 12.74
N ASP A 165 -5.22 -4.04 12.17
CA ASP A 165 -6.65 -4.31 12.38
C ASP A 165 -7.16 -5.46 11.51
N LEU A 166 -6.37 -5.91 10.53
CA LEU A 166 -6.69 -7.09 9.71
C LEU A 166 -6.60 -8.37 10.53
N LYS A 167 -7.47 -9.31 10.18
CA LYS A 167 -7.58 -10.63 10.82
C LYS A 167 -7.55 -11.70 9.72
N LYS A 168 -7.39 -12.96 10.13
CA LYS A 168 -7.63 -14.08 9.23
C LYS A 168 -9.01 -13.98 8.62
N ASP A 169 -9.10 -14.42 7.37
CA ASP A 169 -10.31 -14.45 6.56
C ASP A 169 -10.77 -13.04 6.06
N ASP A 170 -10.06 -11.95 6.41
CA ASP A 170 -10.27 -10.63 5.78
C ASP A 170 -9.71 -10.64 4.36
N LEU A 171 -10.36 -9.90 3.45
CA LEU A 171 -9.98 -9.83 2.04
C LEU A 171 -9.24 -8.53 1.71
N PHE A 172 -8.34 -8.64 0.74
CA PHE A 172 -7.78 -7.51 0.02
C PHE A 172 -7.64 -7.82 -1.46
N TYR A 173 -7.59 -6.77 -2.28
CA TYR A 173 -7.67 -6.88 -3.73
C TYR A 173 -6.52 -6.13 -4.38
N ILE A 174 -5.91 -6.72 -5.41
CA ILE A 174 -4.91 -6.06 -6.25
C ILE A 174 -5.50 -5.90 -7.63
N HIS A 175 -5.58 -4.67 -8.10
CA HIS A 175 -5.99 -4.31 -9.44
C HIS A 175 -4.75 -4.06 -10.28
N VAL A 176 -4.50 -4.94 -11.24
CA VAL A 176 -3.33 -4.91 -12.10
C VAL A 176 -3.74 -5.10 -13.55
N LEU A 177 -3.37 -4.18 -14.41
CA LEU A 177 -3.84 -4.14 -15.80
C LEU A 177 -5.39 -4.18 -15.84
N ASP A 178 -5.96 -5.11 -16.59
CA ASP A 178 -7.41 -5.33 -16.70
C ASP A 178 -7.96 -6.43 -15.77
N ASP A 179 -7.11 -6.94 -14.83
CA ASP A 179 -7.47 -8.03 -13.92
C ASP A 179 -7.56 -7.57 -12.47
N VAL A 180 -8.33 -8.31 -11.66
CA VAL A 180 -8.47 -8.11 -10.22
C VAL A 180 -8.16 -9.41 -9.49
N LEU A 181 -7.18 -9.36 -8.62
CA LEU A 181 -6.69 -10.48 -7.84
C LEU A 181 -7.17 -10.36 -6.40
N ALA A 182 -8.00 -11.30 -5.94
CA ALA A 182 -8.47 -11.35 -4.57
C ALA A 182 -7.59 -12.27 -3.70
N TYR A 183 -7.23 -11.78 -2.52
CA TYR A 183 -6.45 -12.52 -1.54
C TYR A 183 -7.15 -12.52 -0.18
N GLU A 184 -7.19 -13.69 0.46
CA GLU A 184 -7.72 -13.88 1.81
C GLU A 184 -6.58 -14.02 2.81
N VAL A 185 -6.60 -13.26 3.89
CA VAL A 185 -5.57 -13.27 4.93
C VAL A 185 -5.50 -14.63 5.60
N ASP A 186 -4.38 -15.32 5.46
CA ASP A 186 -4.14 -16.65 6.05
C ASP A 186 -3.13 -16.62 7.20
N LYS A 187 -2.20 -15.66 7.22
CA LYS A 187 -1.14 -15.58 8.22
C LYS A 187 -0.86 -14.12 8.62
N ILE A 188 -0.78 -13.89 9.92
CA ILE A 188 -0.32 -12.62 10.48
C ILE A 188 0.83 -12.90 11.42
N ASN A 189 1.97 -12.23 11.21
CA ASN A 189 3.18 -12.45 11.99
C ASN A 189 3.91 -11.14 12.28
N VAL A 190 4.65 -11.10 13.39
CA VAL A 190 5.53 -9.98 13.74
C VAL A 190 6.95 -10.52 13.82
N VAL A 191 7.84 -9.96 13.02
CA VAL A 191 9.22 -10.43 12.86
C VAL A 191 10.22 -9.29 13.02
N LYS A 192 11.50 -9.60 13.20
CA LYS A 192 12.57 -8.59 13.12
C LYS A 192 12.82 -8.19 11.67
N PRO A 193 13.39 -6.99 11.41
CA PRO A 193 13.67 -6.51 10.05
C PRO A 193 14.47 -7.49 9.16
N ASN A 194 15.40 -8.23 9.75
CA ASN A 194 16.23 -9.19 9.04
C ASN A 194 15.64 -10.61 8.92
N GLU A 195 14.44 -10.84 9.42
CA GLU A 195 13.76 -12.14 9.36
C GLU A 195 12.82 -12.19 8.15
N THR A 196 13.38 -12.47 6.96
CA THR A 196 12.68 -12.42 5.67
C THR A 196 12.18 -13.80 5.18
N ASN A 197 12.27 -14.86 5.99
CA ASN A 197 11.90 -16.21 5.57
C ASN A 197 10.40 -16.33 5.19
N ASP A 198 9.53 -15.58 5.83
CA ASP A 198 8.08 -15.56 5.54
C ASP A 198 7.73 -14.83 4.23
N LEU A 199 8.72 -14.22 3.56
CA LEU A 199 8.55 -13.51 2.29
C LEU A 199 8.95 -14.35 1.06
N LYS A 200 9.45 -15.56 1.28
CA LYS A 200 9.93 -16.44 0.21
C LYS A 200 8.79 -17.10 -0.55
N ILE A 201 9.01 -17.38 -1.82
CA ILE A 201 8.10 -18.18 -2.63
C ILE A 201 7.91 -19.55 -2.00
N VAL A 202 6.66 -19.99 -1.91
CA VAL A 202 6.27 -21.32 -1.43
C VAL A 202 5.75 -22.12 -2.63
N PRO A 203 6.35 -23.27 -2.98
CA PRO A 203 5.92 -24.06 -4.12
C PRO A 203 4.42 -24.44 -4.05
N GLY A 204 3.73 -24.29 -5.18
CA GLY A 204 2.30 -24.57 -5.31
C GLY A 204 1.38 -23.47 -4.78
N GLN A 205 1.91 -22.35 -4.31
CA GLN A 205 1.12 -21.26 -3.72
C GLN A 205 1.17 -19.99 -4.57
N ASP A 206 0.13 -19.17 -4.44
CA ASP A 206 0.02 -17.80 -4.92
C ASP A 206 -0.23 -16.91 -3.71
N TYR A 207 0.80 -16.17 -3.28
CA TYR A 207 0.78 -15.35 -2.08
C TYR A 207 1.08 -13.89 -2.37
N VAL A 208 0.48 -13.04 -1.53
CA VAL A 208 0.90 -11.65 -1.35
C VAL A 208 1.09 -11.38 0.13
N THR A 209 2.20 -10.75 0.51
CA THR A 209 2.44 -10.29 1.89
C THR A 209 2.50 -8.77 1.94
N LEU A 210 1.64 -8.19 2.78
CA LEU A 210 1.64 -6.77 3.13
C LEU A 210 2.57 -6.56 4.31
N VAL A 211 3.46 -5.57 4.22
CA VAL A 211 4.51 -5.32 5.21
C VAL A 211 4.45 -3.88 5.71
N THR A 212 4.51 -3.72 7.03
CA THR A 212 4.66 -2.39 7.63
C THR A 212 5.50 -2.44 8.90
N CYS A 213 5.92 -1.27 9.38
CA CYS A 213 6.66 -1.16 10.65
C CYS A 213 5.74 -1.29 11.86
N THR A 214 6.22 -1.93 12.92
CA THR A 214 5.50 -2.10 14.19
C THR A 214 6.49 -2.17 15.36
N PRO A 215 6.12 -1.84 16.63
CA PRO A 215 4.93 -1.10 17.04
C PRO A 215 4.92 0.34 16.51
N TYR A 216 3.72 0.95 16.45
CA TYR A 216 3.54 2.33 16.01
C TYR A 216 4.52 3.30 16.70
N GLY A 217 5.25 4.10 15.93
CA GLY A 217 6.22 5.09 16.41
C GLY A 217 7.55 4.52 16.93
N ILE A 218 7.66 3.19 17.20
CA ILE A 218 8.90 2.53 17.62
C ILE A 218 9.62 1.88 16.44
N ASN A 219 8.84 1.23 15.53
CA ASN A 219 9.30 0.66 14.25
C ASN A 219 10.42 -0.41 14.38
N SER A 220 10.51 -1.07 15.54
CA SER A 220 11.56 -2.07 15.83
C SER A 220 11.36 -3.43 15.16
N HIS A 221 10.14 -3.70 14.69
CA HIS A 221 9.75 -4.95 14.05
C HIS A 221 8.99 -4.68 12.75
N ARG A 222 8.65 -5.73 12.02
CA ARG A 222 7.79 -5.72 10.84
C ARG A 222 6.54 -6.55 11.10
N LEU A 223 5.38 -5.96 10.82
CA LEU A 223 4.11 -6.68 10.75
C LEU A 223 3.97 -7.24 9.34
N LEU A 224 3.79 -8.53 9.24
CA LEU A 224 3.54 -9.26 8.00
C LEU A 224 2.09 -9.74 8.00
N VAL A 225 1.31 -9.33 7.00
CA VAL A 225 -0.05 -9.83 6.77
C VAL A 225 -0.05 -10.50 5.40
N ARG A 226 -0.07 -11.84 5.40
CA ARG A 226 -0.06 -12.64 4.17
C ARG A 226 -1.46 -13.05 3.78
N GLY A 227 -1.77 -12.93 2.49
CA GLY A 227 -2.95 -13.50 1.87
C GLY A 227 -2.60 -14.57 0.85
N HIS A 228 -3.45 -15.58 0.76
CA HIS A 228 -3.45 -16.57 -0.32
C HIS A 228 -4.52 -16.22 -1.36
N ARG A 229 -4.29 -16.59 -2.60
CA ARG A 229 -5.20 -16.32 -3.71
C ARG A 229 -6.55 -17.02 -3.50
N VAL A 230 -7.64 -16.27 -3.72
CA VAL A 230 -9.01 -16.78 -3.75
C VAL A 230 -9.73 -16.32 -5.02
N GLU A 231 -10.89 -16.92 -5.31
CA GLU A 231 -11.72 -16.49 -6.44
C GLU A 231 -12.25 -15.07 -6.22
N TYR A 232 -12.09 -14.22 -7.24
CA TYR A 232 -12.55 -12.83 -7.16
C TYR A 232 -14.07 -12.74 -7.32
N ASN A 233 -14.72 -12.02 -6.41
CA ASN A 233 -16.14 -11.72 -6.45
C ASN A 233 -16.36 -10.18 -6.43
N PRO A 234 -16.73 -9.56 -7.57
CA PRO A 234 -16.88 -8.10 -7.67
C PRO A 234 -18.02 -7.55 -6.80
N ASP A 235 -19.05 -8.34 -6.54
CA ASP A 235 -20.15 -7.90 -5.67
C ASP A 235 -19.72 -7.85 -4.20
N LEU A 236 -18.87 -8.78 -3.78
CA LEU A 236 -18.31 -8.81 -2.43
C LEU A 236 -17.39 -7.61 -2.19
N GLU A 237 -16.45 -7.33 -3.10
CA GLU A 237 -15.57 -6.17 -3.00
C GLU A 237 -16.37 -4.86 -2.89
N LYS A 238 -17.41 -4.69 -3.74
CA LYS A 238 -18.28 -3.51 -3.70
C LYS A 238 -19.05 -3.38 -2.39
N GLN A 239 -19.52 -4.49 -1.82
CA GLN A 239 -20.24 -4.50 -0.55
C GLN A 239 -19.32 -4.12 0.61
N GLU A 240 -18.12 -4.69 0.65
CA GLU A 240 -17.11 -4.41 1.67
C GLU A 240 -16.66 -2.94 1.62
N SER A 241 -16.36 -2.42 0.43
CA SER A 241 -15.96 -1.02 0.23
C SER A 241 -17.07 -0.04 0.64
N LYS A 242 -18.35 -0.34 0.34
CA LYS A 242 -19.48 0.48 0.79
C LYS A 242 -19.66 0.45 2.30
N LYS A 243 -19.46 -0.71 2.93
CA LYS A 243 -19.54 -0.86 4.39
C LYS A 243 -18.42 -0.05 5.07
N ALA A 244 -17.20 -0.15 4.57
CA ALA A 244 -16.06 0.62 5.07
C ALA A 244 -16.33 2.13 5.01
N ASN A 245 -16.79 2.65 3.88
CA ASN A 245 -17.13 4.06 3.71
C ASN A 245 -18.21 4.53 4.70
N ASN A 246 -19.24 3.72 4.96
CA ASN A 246 -20.29 4.05 5.93
C ASN A 246 -19.75 4.03 7.36
N ASP A 247 -18.90 3.07 7.72
CA ASP A 247 -18.30 2.97 9.04
C ASP A 247 -17.31 4.12 9.32
N VAL A 248 -16.55 4.56 8.32
CA VAL A 248 -15.67 5.73 8.41
C VAL A 248 -16.49 7.00 8.60
N TRP A 249 -17.54 7.22 7.79
CA TRP A 249 -18.43 8.37 7.95
C TRP A 249 -19.07 8.40 9.35
N PHE A 250 -19.54 7.25 9.84
CA PHE A 250 -20.14 7.15 11.17
C PHE A 250 -19.13 7.43 12.30
N LYS A 251 -17.91 6.92 12.19
CA LYS A 251 -16.83 7.19 13.15
C LYS A 251 -16.44 8.67 13.17
N GLU A 252 -16.33 9.32 12.01
CA GLU A 252 -16.06 10.75 11.90
C GLU A 252 -17.22 11.59 12.45
N TYR A 253 -18.47 11.22 12.17
CA TYR A 253 -19.67 11.87 12.71
C TYR A 253 -19.73 11.78 14.23
N ILE A 254 -19.50 10.60 14.81
CA ILE A 254 -19.44 10.43 16.28
C ILE A 254 -18.28 11.25 16.88
N LYS A 255 -17.10 11.26 16.28
CA LYS A 255 -15.97 12.10 16.72
C LYS A 255 -16.34 13.59 16.75
N SER A 256 -17.11 14.06 15.77
CA SER A 256 -17.54 15.46 15.67
C SER A 256 -18.59 15.86 16.73
N ILE A 257 -19.32 14.88 17.30
CA ILE A 257 -20.33 15.13 18.33
C ILE A 257 -19.74 15.05 19.75
N VAL A 258 -18.70 14.23 19.94
CA VAL A 258 -18.11 13.95 21.27
C VAL A 258 -16.92 14.87 21.57
N SER A 259 -16.42 15.61 20.59
CA SER A 259 -15.40 16.66 20.72
C SER A 259 -16.06 18.04 20.92
#